data_16f01397637a29a09cc4d052b0eee4c9
#
_entry.id   16f01397637a29a09cc4d052b0eee4c9
#
_cell.length_a   1.000
_cell.length_b   1.000
_cell.length_c   1.000
_cell.angle_alpha   90.00
_cell.angle_beta   90.00
_cell.angle_gamma   90.00
#
_symmetry.space_group_name_H-M   'P 1'
#
loop_
_entity.id
_entity.type
_entity.pdbx_description
1 polymer ?
#
loop_
_entity_poly.entity_id
_entity_poly.type
_entity_poly.pdbx_seq_one_letter_code
_entity_poly.pdbx_strand_id
1 'polypeptide(L)'
;MKSSSILILVFIIFGLISYYLYYNVFDLLYNHKIHPLIEDYKKNFNRKNRSIEKQVVWTYIEDPIFFDQDYYLQLLEKKKNVPILFNFCLQILNSKINKEFNDLIVISPNNIKHYLPDFPIEMNAQSKYSQKFRVDLLASFLLSKYGGLFVSPGTVVLKDLDEIMYNLKFKYDLITFGGSIRNVNSCNDKNHPGNYIIGAKHSNPTILGYKKRMLENLHNNGYVDKLVGEDLLSYSIIENKPDKYFHFNCEYTGNVDYRNHVISLDHYFGYRPLDFKNEENLIFISFPYDLILYDKKYGWFNNLSEKQFVEADTNISIIVSKEIYNIK
;
A
#
# COMPACT_ATOMS: atom_id res chain seq x y z
N MET A 1 -41.19 -33.03 -33.12
CA MET A 1 -41.45 -31.81 -32.33
C MET A 1 -41.26 -31.95 -30.81
N LYS A 2 -41.30 -33.13 -30.18
CA LYS A 2 -41.11 -33.26 -28.71
C LYS A 2 -39.66 -33.16 -28.21
N SER A 3 -38.64 -33.41 -29.05
CA SER A 3 -37.23 -33.41 -28.65
C SER A 3 -36.68 -32.02 -28.41
N SER A 4 -37.06 -31.02 -29.22
CA SER A 4 -36.55 -29.63 -29.09
C SER A 4 -37.03 -28.93 -27.82
N SER A 5 -38.27 -29.24 -27.38
CA SER A 5 -38.82 -28.62 -26.16
C SER A 5 -38.13 -29.16 -24.90
N ILE A 6 -37.71 -30.43 -24.91
CA ILE A 6 -36.95 -31.00 -23.78
C ILE A 6 -35.55 -30.38 -23.70
N LEU A 7 -34.89 -30.16 -24.83
CA LEU A 7 -33.56 -29.56 -24.89
C LEU A 7 -33.57 -28.12 -24.33
N ILE A 8 -34.57 -27.33 -24.73
CA ILE A 8 -34.75 -25.95 -24.23
C ILE A 8 -34.99 -25.95 -22.71
N LEU A 9 -35.82 -26.86 -22.21
CA LEU A 9 -36.08 -26.97 -20.78
C LEU A 9 -34.82 -27.32 -20.00
N VAL A 10 -33.98 -28.22 -20.50
CA VAL A 10 -32.69 -28.58 -19.89
C VAL A 10 -31.74 -27.39 -19.83
N PHE A 11 -31.65 -26.59 -20.91
CA PHE A 11 -30.82 -25.39 -20.91
C PHE A 11 -31.31 -24.31 -19.90
N ILE A 12 -32.62 -24.15 -19.79
CA ILE A 12 -33.20 -23.19 -18.80
C ILE A 12 -32.91 -23.67 -17.39
N ILE A 13 -33.07 -24.94 -17.06
CA ILE A 13 -32.78 -25.50 -15.74
C ILE A 13 -31.28 -25.37 -15.41
N PHE A 14 -30.42 -25.67 -16.39
CA PHE A 14 -28.98 -25.53 -16.19
C PHE A 14 -28.54 -24.07 -15.95
N GLY A 15 -29.16 -23.14 -16.70
CA GLY A 15 -28.95 -21.68 -16.50
C GLY A 15 -29.39 -21.21 -15.11
N LEU A 16 -30.54 -21.66 -14.64
CA LEU A 16 -31.06 -21.33 -13.31
C LEU A 16 -30.20 -21.93 -12.19
N ILE A 17 -29.72 -23.14 -12.31
CA ILE A 17 -28.83 -23.79 -11.36
C ILE A 17 -27.49 -23.06 -11.32
N SER A 18 -26.94 -22.74 -12.50
CA SER A 18 -25.65 -21.98 -12.58
C SER A 18 -25.78 -20.59 -11.98
N TYR A 19 -26.90 -19.90 -12.22
CA TYR A 19 -27.21 -18.60 -11.63
C TYR A 19 -27.34 -18.69 -10.10
N TYR A 20 -28.04 -19.69 -9.60
CA TYR A 20 -28.23 -19.93 -8.17
C TYR A 20 -26.92 -20.28 -7.46
N LEU A 21 -26.08 -21.12 -8.07
CA LEU A 21 -24.76 -21.47 -7.53
C LEU A 21 -23.83 -20.24 -7.54
N TYR A 22 -23.83 -19.46 -8.63
CA TYR A 22 -23.06 -18.25 -8.74
C TYR A 22 -23.46 -17.23 -7.66
N TYR A 23 -24.76 -17.02 -7.47
CA TYR A 23 -25.29 -16.09 -6.47
C TYR A 23 -24.93 -16.51 -5.04
N ASN A 24 -25.05 -17.79 -4.69
CA ASN A 24 -24.70 -18.28 -3.36
C ASN A 24 -23.20 -18.25 -3.09
N VAL A 25 -22.35 -18.58 -4.07
CA VAL A 25 -20.90 -18.48 -3.94
C VAL A 25 -20.49 -17.02 -3.80
N PHE A 26 -21.09 -16.12 -4.55
CA PHE A 26 -20.87 -14.69 -4.47
C PHE A 26 -21.29 -14.13 -3.11
N ASP A 27 -22.47 -14.51 -2.62
CA ASP A 27 -23.00 -14.07 -1.32
C ASP A 27 -22.14 -14.60 -0.15
N LEU A 28 -21.63 -15.80 -0.25
CA LEU A 28 -20.73 -16.41 0.73
C LEU A 28 -19.36 -15.70 0.76
N LEU A 29 -18.81 -15.39 -0.41
CA LEU A 29 -17.56 -14.64 -0.53
C LEU A 29 -17.73 -13.18 -0.05
N TYR A 30 -18.84 -12.56 -0.39
CA TYR A 30 -19.16 -11.19 0.00
C TYR A 30 -19.33 -11.09 1.53
N ASN A 31 -20.17 -11.92 2.12
CA ASN A 31 -20.50 -11.86 3.54
C ASN A 31 -19.33 -12.27 4.45
N HIS A 32 -18.50 -13.24 4.03
CA HIS A 32 -17.39 -13.70 4.86
C HIS A 32 -16.07 -12.93 4.67
N LYS A 33 -15.80 -12.36 3.49
CA LYS A 33 -14.52 -11.72 3.19
C LYS A 33 -14.58 -10.20 3.02
N ILE A 34 -15.61 -9.70 2.36
CA ILE A 34 -15.69 -8.29 1.97
C ILE A 34 -16.48 -7.46 2.98
N HIS A 35 -17.60 -7.98 3.44
CA HIS A 35 -18.46 -7.26 4.39
C HIS A 35 -17.77 -6.86 5.70
N PRO A 36 -16.93 -7.70 6.34
CA PRO A 36 -16.19 -7.28 7.53
C PRO A 36 -15.22 -6.13 7.27
N LEU A 37 -14.57 -6.09 6.10
CA LEU A 37 -13.67 -4.99 5.72
C LEU A 37 -14.44 -3.68 5.50
N ILE A 38 -15.61 -3.77 4.86
CA ILE A 38 -16.51 -2.61 4.65
C ILE A 38 -17.06 -2.10 5.98
N GLU A 39 -17.49 -2.97 6.87
CA GLU A 39 -17.99 -2.58 8.19
C GLU A 39 -16.90 -1.94 9.05
N ASP A 40 -15.68 -2.47 9.06
CA ASP A 40 -14.54 -1.85 9.73
C ASP A 40 -14.21 -0.47 9.14
N TYR A 41 -14.27 -0.32 7.82
CA TYR A 41 -14.12 0.97 7.15
C TYR A 41 -15.22 1.95 7.54
N LYS A 42 -16.50 1.56 7.47
CA LYS A 42 -17.64 2.39 7.88
C LYS A 42 -17.56 2.80 9.35
N LYS A 43 -17.14 1.88 10.20
CA LYS A 43 -16.93 2.13 11.63
C LYS A 43 -15.83 3.16 11.89
N ASN A 44 -14.73 3.07 11.13
CA ASN A 44 -13.63 4.03 11.18
C ASN A 44 -14.00 5.37 10.54
N PHE A 45 -14.78 5.38 9.46
CA PHE A 45 -15.31 6.58 8.82
C PHE A 45 -16.30 7.35 9.72
N ASN A 46 -17.14 6.65 10.48
CA ASN A 46 -18.13 7.25 11.39
C ASN A 46 -17.54 7.69 12.75
N ARG A 47 -16.27 7.41 13.05
CA ARG A 47 -15.59 7.90 14.26
C ARG A 47 -15.20 9.38 14.17
N LYS A 48 -16.15 10.23 13.85
CA LYS A 48 -16.00 11.68 13.57
C LYS A 48 -15.41 12.54 14.71
N ASN A 49 -15.31 12.05 15.96
CA ASN A 49 -14.98 12.88 17.13
C ASN A 49 -14.16 12.18 18.23
N ARG A 50 -13.44 11.10 17.94
CA ARG A 50 -12.53 10.57 18.96
C ARG A 50 -11.13 11.16 18.73
N SER A 51 -10.57 11.80 19.75
CA SER A 51 -9.13 12.00 19.84
C SER A 51 -8.47 10.67 19.51
N ILE A 52 -7.55 10.66 18.57
CA ILE A 52 -6.83 9.45 18.17
C ILE A 52 -5.91 9.08 19.35
N GLU A 53 -6.45 8.36 20.35
CA GLU A 53 -5.67 7.84 21.48
C GLU A 53 -4.77 6.69 21.04
N LYS A 54 -5.20 5.98 19.99
CA LYS A 54 -4.43 4.92 19.34
C LYS A 54 -3.48 5.53 18.31
N GLN A 55 -2.34 4.89 18.12
CA GLN A 55 -1.47 5.23 17.01
C GLN A 55 -2.10 4.79 15.69
N VAL A 56 -1.78 5.52 14.63
CA VAL A 56 -2.37 5.29 13.33
C VAL A 56 -1.35 4.77 12.34
N VAL A 57 -1.72 3.72 11.63
CA VAL A 57 -1.05 3.27 10.43
C VAL A 57 -1.84 3.78 9.22
N TRP A 58 -1.19 4.55 8.38
CA TRP A 58 -1.76 5.15 7.18
C TRP A 58 -1.35 4.37 5.95
N THR A 59 -2.25 4.18 5.02
CA THR A 59 -1.92 3.75 3.65
C THR A 59 -2.83 4.44 2.66
N TYR A 60 -2.54 4.30 1.38
CA TYR A 60 -3.29 4.91 0.29
C TYR A 60 -3.73 3.87 -0.74
N ILE A 61 -4.93 4.02 -1.26
CA ILE A 61 -5.44 3.29 -2.42
C ILE A 61 -6.07 4.29 -3.38
N GLU A 62 -5.61 4.28 -4.63
CA GLU A 62 -6.11 5.22 -5.64
C GLU A 62 -7.55 4.93 -6.03
N ASP A 63 -7.96 3.68 -6.02
CA ASP A 63 -9.29 3.26 -6.42
C ASP A 63 -10.08 2.72 -5.20
N PRO A 64 -11.16 3.39 -4.78
CA PRO A 64 -11.93 3.03 -3.59
C PRO A 64 -12.80 1.78 -3.74
N ILE A 65 -12.55 0.95 -4.73
CA ILE A 65 -13.34 -0.24 -5.10
C ILE A 65 -13.75 -1.12 -3.93
N PHE A 66 -12.94 -1.17 -2.90
CA PHE A 66 -13.16 -2.05 -1.77
C PHE A 66 -14.11 -1.52 -0.71
N PHE A 67 -14.57 -0.26 -0.84
CA PHE A 67 -15.24 0.44 0.24
C PHE A 67 -16.61 0.99 -0.10
N ASP A 68 -17.05 0.84 -1.36
CA ASP A 68 -18.37 1.29 -1.79
C ASP A 68 -19.04 0.22 -2.66
N GLN A 69 -20.15 -0.33 -2.17
CA GLN A 69 -20.92 -1.38 -2.85
C GLN A 69 -21.42 -0.93 -4.22
N ASP A 70 -21.87 0.32 -4.34
CA ASP A 70 -22.39 0.85 -5.60
C ASP A 70 -21.27 1.04 -6.62
N TYR A 71 -20.08 1.38 -6.15
CA TYR A 71 -18.91 1.51 -6.99
C TYR A 71 -18.38 0.14 -7.46
N TYR A 72 -18.44 -0.89 -6.62
CA TYR A 72 -18.08 -2.26 -6.99
C TYR A 72 -18.93 -2.77 -8.15
N LEU A 73 -20.23 -2.54 -8.12
CA LEU A 73 -21.13 -2.89 -9.23
C LEU A 73 -20.79 -2.15 -10.53
N GLN A 74 -20.45 -0.85 -10.44
CA GLN A 74 -20.02 -0.04 -11.60
C GLN A 74 -18.69 -0.53 -12.19
N LEU A 75 -17.83 -1.13 -11.39
CA LEU A 75 -16.53 -1.66 -11.85
C LEU A 75 -16.63 -3.01 -12.52
N LEU A 76 -17.52 -3.89 -12.04
CA LEU A 76 -17.86 -5.12 -12.74
C LEU A 76 -18.34 -4.80 -14.17
N GLU A 77 -19.09 -3.70 -14.33
CA GLU A 77 -19.52 -3.21 -15.63
C GLU A 77 -18.38 -2.58 -16.47
N LYS A 78 -17.42 -1.88 -15.83
CA LYS A 78 -16.36 -1.11 -16.52
C LYS A 78 -15.04 -1.84 -16.68
N LYS A 79 -14.90 -3.09 -16.19
CA LYS A 79 -13.66 -3.91 -16.26
C LYS A 79 -12.39 -3.19 -15.76
N LYS A 80 -12.50 -2.25 -14.83
CA LYS A 80 -11.34 -1.66 -14.16
C LYS A 80 -10.98 -2.52 -12.96
N ASN A 81 -9.96 -3.35 -13.10
CA ASN A 81 -9.45 -4.18 -12.02
C ASN A 81 -8.38 -3.40 -11.24
N VAL A 82 -8.54 -3.28 -9.93
CA VAL A 82 -7.40 -2.96 -9.06
C VAL A 82 -6.43 -4.12 -9.15
N PRO A 83 -5.15 -3.87 -9.35
CA PRO A 83 -4.16 -4.93 -9.36
C PRO A 83 -4.26 -5.77 -8.10
N ILE A 84 -4.38 -7.08 -8.26
CA ILE A 84 -4.56 -8.02 -7.16
C ILE A 84 -3.46 -7.94 -6.11
N LEU A 85 -2.24 -7.58 -6.54
CA LEU A 85 -1.10 -7.36 -5.65
C LEU A 85 -1.41 -6.32 -4.56
N PHE A 86 -1.96 -5.16 -4.92
CA PHE A 86 -2.24 -4.09 -3.94
C PHE A 86 -3.34 -4.48 -2.96
N ASN A 87 -4.26 -5.31 -3.43
CA ASN A 87 -5.26 -5.95 -2.59
C ASN A 87 -4.63 -6.82 -1.52
N PHE A 88 -3.75 -7.70 -1.94
CA PHE A 88 -3.06 -8.59 -1.04
C PHE A 88 -2.17 -7.81 -0.06
N CYS A 89 -1.44 -6.79 -0.55
CA CYS A 89 -0.66 -5.92 0.33
C CYS A 89 -1.51 -5.28 1.43
N LEU A 90 -2.72 -4.81 1.10
CA LEU A 90 -3.64 -4.24 2.09
C LEU A 90 -4.17 -5.28 3.08
N GLN A 91 -4.53 -6.47 2.61
CA GLN A 91 -4.99 -7.56 3.48
C GLN A 91 -3.89 -7.98 4.46
N ILE A 92 -2.67 -8.14 3.97
CA ILE A 92 -1.50 -8.45 4.78
C ILE A 92 -1.26 -7.33 5.79
N LEU A 93 -1.20 -6.08 5.37
CA LEU A 93 -1.04 -4.93 6.26
C LEU A 93 -2.08 -4.93 7.38
N ASN A 94 -3.35 -5.14 7.03
CA ASN A 94 -4.43 -5.18 8.03
C ASN A 94 -4.27 -6.34 9.05
N SER A 95 -3.68 -7.47 8.64
CA SER A 95 -3.45 -8.62 9.52
C SER A 95 -2.29 -8.40 10.49
N LYS A 96 -1.31 -7.55 10.12
CA LYS A 96 -0.10 -7.27 10.92
C LYS A 96 -0.28 -6.08 11.89
N ILE A 97 -1.50 -5.59 12.07
CA ILE A 97 -1.82 -4.47 12.96
C ILE A 97 -2.63 -4.99 14.15
N ASN A 98 -2.12 -4.79 15.34
CA ASN A 98 -2.88 -5.05 16.57
C ASN A 98 -3.92 -3.94 16.76
N LYS A 99 -5.18 -4.28 16.49
CA LYS A 99 -6.32 -3.35 16.53
C LYS A 99 -6.66 -2.84 17.94
N GLU A 100 -6.11 -3.44 18.96
CA GLU A 100 -6.27 -2.95 20.34
C GLU A 100 -5.50 -1.63 20.54
N PHE A 101 -4.30 -1.53 19.97
CA PHE A 101 -3.37 -0.41 20.18
C PHE A 101 -3.23 0.50 18.98
N ASN A 102 -3.58 0.05 17.78
CA ASN A 102 -3.34 0.76 16.54
C ASN A 102 -4.59 0.72 15.64
N ASP A 103 -4.83 1.79 14.90
CA ASP A 103 -5.87 1.86 13.87
C ASP A 103 -5.23 1.90 12.48
N LEU A 104 -5.74 1.07 11.55
CA LEU A 104 -5.43 1.21 10.12
C LEU A 104 -6.41 2.18 9.48
N ILE A 105 -5.88 3.23 8.86
CA ILE A 105 -6.67 4.16 8.08
C ILE A 105 -6.20 4.12 6.63
N VAL A 106 -7.12 3.73 5.75
CA VAL A 106 -6.90 3.71 4.31
C VAL A 106 -7.40 5.00 3.70
N ILE A 107 -6.51 5.78 3.12
CA ILE A 107 -6.85 7.01 2.40
C ILE A 107 -7.13 6.67 0.93
N SER A 108 -8.13 7.33 0.38
CA SER A 108 -8.52 7.22 -1.03
C SER A 108 -8.92 8.61 -1.55
N PRO A 109 -9.08 8.79 -2.88
CA PRO A 109 -9.59 10.04 -3.44
C PRO A 109 -10.91 10.51 -2.82
N ASN A 110 -11.75 9.57 -2.37
CA ASN A 110 -13.08 9.89 -1.84
C ASN A 110 -13.07 10.38 -0.39
N ASN A 111 -12.08 9.98 0.42
CA ASN A 111 -12.06 10.34 1.83
C ASN A 111 -10.94 11.30 2.23
N ILE A 112 -10.01 11.62 1.32
CA ILE A 112 -8.87 12.48 1.64
C ILE A 112 -9.30 13.83 2.23
N LYS A 113 -10.35 14.44 1.70
CA LYS A 113 -10.85 15.74 2.19
C LYS A 113 -11.43 15.69 3.60
N HIS A 114 -11.80 14.51 4.06
CA HIS A 114 -12.22 14.32 5.45
C HIS A 114 -11.05 14.48 6.43
N TYR A 115 -9.87 13.94 6.08
CA TYR A 115 -8.67 14.04 6.90
C TYR A 115 -7.87 15.31 6.61
N LEU A 116 -7.80 15.70 5.37
CA LEU A 116 -7.00 16.81 4.86
C LEU A 116 -7.86 17.72 3.97
N PRO A 117 -8.75 18.57 4.55
CA PRO A 117 -9.63 19.43 3.78
C PRO A 117 -8.88 20.38 2.84
N ASP A 118 -7.69 20.83 3.28
CA ASP A 118 -6.83 21.77 2.54
C ASP A 118 -5.76 21.07 1.69
N PHE A 119 -5.93 19.78 1.37
CA PHE A 119 -4.98 19.08 0.52
C PHE A 119 -4.93 19.69 -0.87
N PRO A 120 -3.74 20.08 -1.37
CA PRO A 120 -3.62 21.06 -2.46
C PRO A 120 -3.85 20.51 -3.87
N ILE A 121 -3.86 19.17 -4.02
CA ILE A 121 -4.01 18.53 -5.33
C ILE A 121 -5.09 17.45 -5.30
N GLU A 122 -5.56 17.07 -6.49
CA GLU A 122 -6.45 15.93 -6.64
C GLU A 122 -5.66 14.61 -6.66
N MET A 123 -6.22 13.60 -6.00
CA MET A 123 -5.64 12.27 -5.84
C MET A 123 -6.22 11.26 -6.83
N ASN A 124 -6.59 11.69 -8.02
CA ASN A 124 -7.14 10.80 -9.05
C ASN A 124 -6.13 10.56 -10.18
N ALA A 125 -6.41 9.54 -11.00
CA ALA A 125 -5.56 9.17 -12.13
C ALA A 125 -5.46 10.25 -13.23
N GLN A 126 -6.36 11.25 -13.23
CA GLN A 126 -6.37 12.37 -14.18
C GLN A 126 -5.48 13.53 -13.72
N SER A 127 -4.93 13.46 -12.52
CA SER A 127 -4.01 14.48 -12.01
C SER A 127 -2.78 14.58 -12.92
N LYS A 128 -2.34 15.82 -13.15
CA LYS A 128 -1.08 16.10 -13.89
C LYS A 128 0.19 15.64 -13.16
N TYR A 129 0.07 15.30 -11.87
CA TYR A 129 1.19 14.83 -11.06
C TYR A 129 1.28 13.31 -11.07
N SER A 130 2.50 12.79 -11.05
CA SER A 130 2.72 11.34 -10.94
C SER A 130 2.10 10.79 -9.65
N GLN A 131 1.66 9.53 -9.68
CA GLN A 131 1.09 8.88 -8.51
C GLN A 131 2.08 8.88 -7.33
N LYS A 132 3.36 8.59 -7.61
CA LYS A 132 4.40 8.62 -6.58
C LYS A 132 4.47 9.99 -5.89
N PHE A 133 4.51 11.07 -6.66
CA PHE A 133 4.53 12.42 -6.09
C PHE A 133 3.28 12.71 -5.24
N ARG A 134 2.09 12.31 -5.72
CA ARG A 134 0.85 12.49 -4.97
C ARG A 134 0.86 11.75 -3.64
N VAL A 135 1.34 10.50 -3.63
CA VAL A 135 1.43 9.68 -2.42
C VAL A 135 2.49 10.20 -1.46
N ASP A 136 3.65 10.64 -1.96
CA ASP A 136 4.69 11.25 -1.14
C ASP A 136 4.21 12.56 -0.47
N LEU A 137 3.51 13.40 -1.22
CA LEU A 137 2.89 14.61 -0.69
C LEU A 137 1.84 14.28 0.37
N LEU A 138 0.98 13.28 0.10
CA LEU A 138 -0.03 12.80 1.04
C LEU A 138 0.61 12.32 2.34
N ALA A 139 1.66 11.49 2.27
CA ALA A 139 2.40 11.02 3.43
C ALA A 139 2.93 12.18 4.28
N SER A 140 3.52 13.19 3.62
CA SER A 140 4.04 14.38 4.31
C SER A 140 2.95 15.17 5.06
N PHE A 141 1.74 15.28 4.50
CA PHE A 141 0.60 15.94 5.13
C PHE A 141 0.03 15.15 6.30
N LEU A 142 -0.21 13.85 6.13
CA LEU A 142 -0.75 12.98 7.18
C LEU A 142 0.20 12.92 8.38
N LEU A 143 1.47 12.64 8.14
CA LEU A 143 2.46 12.51 9.20
C LEU A 143 2.71 13.86 9.90
N SER A 144 2.71 14.99 9.19
CA SER A 144 2.85 16.31 9.82
C SER A 144 1.67 16.66 10.72
N LYS A 145 0.44 16.28 10.32
CA LYS A 145 -0.80 16.65 11.01
C LYS A 145 -1.17 15.67 12.12
N TYR A 146 -0.97 14.40 11.91
CA TYR A 146 -1.46 13.35 12.81
C TYR A 146 -0.35 12.50 13.41
N GLY A 147 0.81 12.43 12.76
CA GLY A 147 1.83 11.44 13.09
C GLY A 147 1.41 10.03 12.67
N GLY A 148 2.08 9.02 13.23
CA GLY A 148 1.83 7.61 12.95
C GLY A 148 2.82 7.01 11.96
N LEU A 149 2.48 5.87 11.39
CA LEU A 149 3.27 5.16 10.39
C LEU A 149 2.58 5.22 9.03
N PHE A 150 3.22 5.78 8.04
CA PHE A 150 2.75 5.71 6.65
C PHE A 150 3.41 4.53 5.94
N VAL A 151 2.60 3.69 5.31
CA VAL A 151 3.02 2.53 4.51
C VAL A 151 2.50 2.72 3.09
N SER A 152 3.41 2.84 2.13
CA SER A 152 3.05 3.06 0.72
C SER A 152 2.30 1.87 0.12
N PRO A 153 1.45 2.10 -0.89
CA PRO A 153 0.88 1.03 -1.69
C PRO A 153 1.96 0.10 -2.25
N GLY A 154 1.64 -1.18 -2.41
CA GLY A 154 2.60 -2.16 -2.92
C GLY A 154 3.68 -2.57 -1.91
N THR A 155 3.45 -2.33 -0.63
CA THR A 155 4.32 -2.81 0.45
C THR A 155 3.75 -4.08 1.06
N VAL A 156 4.53 -5.15 1.05
CA VAL A 156 4.23 -6.40 1.77
C VAL A 156 4.83 -6.31 3.16
N VAL A 157 3.98 -6.44 4.17
CA VAL A 157 4.39 -6.42 5.59
C VAL A 157 4.58 -7.85 6.07
N LEU A 158 5.78 -8.21 6.47
CA LEU A 158 6.14 -9.57 6.83
C LEU A 158 6.08 -9.84 8.33
N LYS A 159 6.20 -8.81 9.16
CA LYS A 159 6.15 -8.91 10.63
C LYS A 159 5.09 -8.00 11.22
N ASP A 160 4.63 -8.34 12.43
CA ASP A 160 3.72 -7.49 13.18
C ASP A 160 4.34 -6.11 13.43
N LEU A 161 3.52 -5.07 13.35
CA LEU A 161 3.96 -3.68 13.45
C LEU A 161 4.04 -3.16 14.89
N ASP A 162 3.69 -3.98 15.88
CA ASP A 162 3.59 -3.57 17.28
C ASP A 162 4.91 -3.01 17.84
N GLU A 163 6.04 -3.64 17.50
CA GLU A 163 7.35 -3.15 17.96
C GLU A 163 7.70 -1.80 17.33
N ILE A 164 7.42 -1.62 16.05
CA ILE A 164 7.67 -0.35 15.34
C ILE A 164 6.80 0.75 15.95
N MET A 165 5.51 0.47 16.16
CA MET A 165 4.57 1.41 16.73
C MET A 165 4.91 1.75 18.19
N TYR A 166 5.33 0.77 18.98
CA TYR A 166 5.83 0.98 20.33
C TYR A 166 7.07 1.89 20.33
N ASN A 167 8.04 1.61 19.45
CA ASN A 167 9.26 2.41 19.34
C ASN A 167 8.96 3.85 18.89
N LEU A 168 8.01 4.04 17.97
CA LEU A 168 7.56 5.35 17.53
C LEU A 168 6.87 6.13 18.67
N LYS A 169 6.08 5.44 19.51
CA LYS A 169 5.38 6.07 20.63
C LYS A 169 6.33 6.54 21.73
N PHE A 170 7.29 5.70 22.09
CA PHE A 170 8.05 5.88 23.33
C PHE A 170 9.53 6.23 23.15
N LYS A 171 10.18 5.84 22.05
CA LYS A 171 11.63 5.97 21.90
C LYS A 171 12.05 6.99 20.85
N TYR A 172 11.40 6.97 19.68
CA TYR A 172 11.83 7.75 18.52
C TYR A 172 10.77 8.74 18.08
N ASP A 173 11.20 9.87 17.54
CA ASP A 173 10.28 10.87 16.99
C ASP A 173 10.15 10.75 15.46
N LEU A 174 11.12 10.03 14.85
CA LEU A 174 11.15 9.72 13.43
C LEU A 174 11.73 8.32 13.23
N ILE A 175 11.08 7.52 12.39
CA ILE A 175 11.57 6.20 11.95
C ILE A 175 11.49 6.16 10.43
N THR A 176 12.56 5.70 9.77
CA THR A 176 12.59 5.50 8.32
C THR A 176 13.14 4.13 7.97
N PHE A 177 12.90 3.71 6.73
CA PHE A 177 13.23 2.35 6.28
C PHE A 177 13.90 2.37 4.91
N GLY A 178 14.90 1.48 4.74
CA GLY A 178 15.56 1.25 3.46
C GLY A 178 16.33 2.46 2.96
N GLY A 179 16.93 2.30 1.77
CA GLY A 179 17.62 3.37 1.05
C GLY A 179 16.81 3.91 -0.11
N SER A 180 17.28 4.98 -0.69
CA SER A 180 16.78 5.45 -1.98
C SER A 180 16.96 4.35 -3.04
N ILE A 181 15.89 4.05 -3.78
CA ILE A 181 15.94 3.08 -4.90
C ILE A 181 16.95 3.53 -5.97
N ARG A 182 17.19 4.83 -6.07
CA ARG A 182 18.11 5.40 -7.06
C ARG A 182 19.57 5.31 -6.64
N ASN A 183 19.86 5.11 -5.36
CA ASN A 183 21.22 5.05 -4.85
C ASN A 183 21.43 3.86 -3.91
N VAL A 184 21.93 2.77 -4.49
CA VAL A 184 22.22 1.52 -3.78
C VAL A 184 23.18 1.72 -2.60
N ASN A 185 24.11 2.67 -2.74
CA ASN A 185 25.06 2.98 -1.67
C ASN A 185 24.40 3.66 -0.45
N SER A 186 23.15 4.15 -0.61
CA SER A 186 22.41 4.80 0.47
C SER A 186 21.74 3.82 1.45
N CYS A 187 21.78 2.51 1.20
CA CYS A 187 21.11 1.51 2.02
C CYS A 187 21.44 1.56 3.51
N ASN A 188 22.66 1.94 3.86
CA ASN A 188 23.11 2.07 5.24
C ASN A 188 23.24 3.54 5.69
N ASP A 189 22.92 4.47 4.80
CA ASP A 189 23.02 5.90 5.10
C ASP A 189 21.67 6.43 5.63
N LYS A 190 21.61 6.59 6.94
CA LYS A 190 20.44 7.16 7.61
C LYS A 190 20.01 8.55 7.12
N ASN A 191 20.90 9.27 6.43
CA ASN A 191 20.57 10.58 5.87
C ASN A 191 19.88 10.49 4.52
N HIS A 192 19.90 9.31 3.88
CA HIS A 192 19.28 9.07 2.58
C HIS A 192 18.31 7.86 2.61
N PRO A 193 17.28 7.92 3.48
CA PRO A 193 16.33 6.81 3.58
C PRO A 193 15.42 6.73 2.36
N GLY A 194 14.82 5.57 2.19
CA GLY A 194 13.63 5.44 1.35
C GLY A 194 12.43 6.20 1.94
N ASN A 195 11.44 6.49 1.12
CA ASN A 195 10.23 7.19 1.54
C ASN A 195 8.94 6.37 1.37
N TYR A 196 9.08 5.07 1.14
CA TYR A 196 7.93 4.17 1.05
C TYR A 196 7.28 3.89 2.40
N ILE A 197 8.08 3.94 3.47
CA ILE A 197 7.62 3.70 4.82
C ILE A 197 8.27 4.74 5.73
N ILE A 198 7.44 5.54 6.39
CA ILE A 198 7.89 6.61 7.28
C ILE A 198 7.02 6.60 8.52
N GLY A 199 7.64 6.52 9.69
CA GLY A 199 6.98 6.73 10.97
C GLY A 199 7.40 8.06 11.59
N ALA A 200 6.45 8.86 12.05
CA ALA A 200 6.76 10.11 12.71
C ALA A 200 5.76 10.46 13.81
N LYS A 201 6.21 11.16 14.83
CA LYS A 201 5.30 11.80 15.78
C LYS A 201 4.63 13.01 15.13
N HIS A 202 3.45 13.34 15.65
CA HIS A 202 2.74 14.56 15.26
C HIS A 202 3.66 15.79 15.34
N SER A 203 3.57 16.67 14.35
CA SER A 203 4.34 17.92 14.27
C SER A 203 5.86 17.74 14.30
N ASN A 204 6.38 16.59 13.88
CA ASN A 204 7.82 16.34 13.79
C ASN A 204 8.48 17.37 12.86
N PRO A 205 9.55 18.10 13.32
CA PRO A 205 10.19 19.17 12.53
C PRO A 205 10.71 18.70 11.17
N THR A 206 11.28 17.49 11.11
CA THR A 206 11.78 16.92 9.84
C THR A 206 10.64 16.68 8.84
N ILE A 207 9.50 16.19 9.32
CA ILE A 207 8.32 15.97 8.47
C ILE A 207 7.68 17.29 8.05
N LEU A 208 7.67 18.30 8.92
CA LEU A 208 7.25 19.66 8.54
C LEU A 208 8.18 20.26 7.46
N GLY A 209 9.48 20.08 7.58
CA GLY A 209 10.47 20.45 6.57
C GLY A 209 10.25 19.70 5.26
N TYR A 210 10.02 18.38 5.32
CA TYR A 210 9.69 17.56 4.16
C TYR A 210 8.42 18.04 3.46
N LYS A 211 7.32 18.26 4.20
CA LYS A 211 6.08 18.82 3.66
C LYS A 211 6.29 20.19 3.00
N LYS A 212 7.05 21.08 3.63
CA LYS A 212 7.36 22.41 3.08
C LYS A 212 8.08 22.27 1.73
N ARG A 213 9.09 21.41 1.62
CA ARG A 213 9.85 21.16 0.38
C ARG A 213 8.98 20.53 -0.71
N MET A 214 8.08 19.61 -0.34
CA MET A 214 7.10 19.04 -1.26
C MET A 214 6.16 20.11 -1.84
N LEU A 215 5.71 21.07 -0.99
CA LEU A 215 4.87 22.19 -1.43
C LEU A 215 5.64 23.19 -2.30
N GLU A 216 6.90 23.51 -1.95
CA GLU A 216 7.76 24.34 -2.78
C GLU A 216 7.98 23.72 -4.16
N ASN A 217 8.21 22.41 -4.23
CA ASN A 217 8.31 21.67 -5.49
C ASN A 217 7.00 21.72 -6.30
N LEU A 218 5.85 21.64 -5.62
CA LEU A 218 4.53 21.78 -6.25
C LEU A 218 4.32 23.17 -6.88
N HIS A 219 4.74 24.26 -6.20
CA HIS A 219 4.53 25.64 -6.65
C HIS A 219 5.54 26.05 -7.74
N ASN A 220 6.78 25.58 -7.65
CA ASN A 220 7.88 26.00 -8.53
C ASN A 220 7.88 25.37 -9.92
N ASN A 221 6.71 24.96 -10.43
CA ASN A 221 6.39 24.50 -11.78
C ASN A 221 5.86 23.07 -11.90
N GLY A 222 5.47 22.44 -10.83
CA GLY A 222 4.68 21.21 -10.91
C GLY A 222 5.39 20.00 -11.58
N TYR A 223 6.59 20.17 -12.05
CA TYR A 223 7.25 19.18 -12.89
C TYR A 223 8.76 19.28 -12.79
N VAL A 224 9.27 18.98 -11.62
CA VAL A 224 10.68 18.69 -11.55
C VAL A 224 10.81 17.23 -11.16
N ASP A 225 10.76 16.35 -12.15
CA ASP A 225 11.20 14.95 -12.06
C ASP A 225 12.64 14.80 -11.55
N LYS A 226 13.29 15.91 -11.19
CA LYS A 226 14.67 15.92 -10.74
C LYS A 226 14.82 15.68 -9.25
N LEU A 227 13.85 16.11 -8.44
CA LEU A 227 13.87 15.86 -6.99
C LEU A 227 12.69 14.96 -6.60
N VAL A 228 12.97 13.72 -6.33
CA VAL A 228 11.99 12.76 -5.82
C VAL A 228 11.73 13.03 -4.34
N GLY A 229 10.59 12.54 -3.86
CA GLY A 229 10.24 12.64 -2.45
C GLY A 229 11.34 12.14 -1.50
N GLU A 230 12.12 11.14 -1.92
CA GLU A 230 13.28 10.62 -1.17
C GLU A 230 14.36 11.69 -0.95
N ASP A 231 14.72 12.45 -2.00
CA ASP A 231 15.72 13.51 -1.89
C ASP A 231 15.24 14.63 -0.97
N LEU A 232 13.94 14.99 -1.07
CA LEU A 232 13.35 16.05 -0.24
C LEU A 232 13.26 15.63 1.23
N LEU A 233 13.00 14.35 1.51
CA LEU A 233 13.06 13.80 2.86
C LEU A 233 14.49 13.83 3.37
N SER A 234 15.46 13.41 2.57
CA SER A 234 16.89 13.42 2.91
C SER A 234 17.39 14.82 3.27
N TYR A 235 17.08 15.82 2.45
CA TYR A 235 17.40 17.22 2.77
C TYR A 235 16.79 17.67 4.10
N SER A 236 15.56 17.25 4.37
CA SER A 236 14.88 17.61 5.61
C SER A 236 15.52 16.95 6.84
N ILE A 237 16.02 15.73 6.71
CA ILE A 237 16.75 15.02 7.78
C ILE A 237 18.10 15.71 8.03
N ILE A 238 18.87 16.01 6.98
CA ILE A 238 20.18 16.64 7.07
C ILE A 238 20.07 18.04 7.71
N GLU A 239 19.04 18.81 7.36
CA GLU A 239 18.80 20.14 7.88
C GLU A 239 18.38 20.13 9.36
N ASN A 240 17.41 19.27 9.71
CA ASN A 240 16.81 19.26 11.04
C ASN A 240 17.59 18.43 12.06
N LYS A 241 18.44 17.50 11.62
CA LYS A 241 19.27 16.63 12.47
C LYS A 241 18.51 16.05 13.67
N PRO A 242 17.45 15.23 13.42
CA PRO A 242 16.58 14.79 14.49
C PRO A 242 17.33 13.91 15.52
N ASP A 243 17.24 14.28 16.81
CA ASP A 243 17.95 13.58 17.89
C ASP A 243 17.41 12.17 18.13
N LYS A 244 16.08 12.02 18.13
CA LYS A 244 15.39 10.73 18.32
C LYS A 244 14.98 10.12 17.00
N TYR A 245 15.97 9.82 16.18
CA TYR A 245 15.79 9.25 14.86
C TYR A 245 16.34 7.84 14.78
N PHE A 246 15.54 6.92 14.24
CA PHE A 246 15.97 5.56 13.96
C PHE A 246 15.77 5.22 12.49
N HIS A 247 16.76 4.57 11.91
CA HIS A 247 16.74 4.13 10.52
C HIS A 247 16.96 2.62 10.43
N PHE A 248 15.96 1.92 9.90
CA PHE A 248 16.09 0.52 9.48
C PHE A 248 16.72 0.47 8.09
N ASN A 249 17.89 -0.13 7.97
CA ASN A 249 18.59 -0.22 6.69
C ASN A 249 17.89 -1.18 5.69
N CYS A 250 18.47 -1.35 4.49
CA CYS A 250 17.88 -2.18 3.43
C CYS A 250 17.77 -3.68 3.77
N GLU A 251 18.46 -4.16 4.79
CA GLU A 251 18.34 -5.56 5.25
C GLU A 251 16.95 -5.84 5.81
N TYR A 252 16.28 -4.82 6.35
CA TYR A 252 14.92 -4.93 6.88
C TYR A 252 13.82 -4.74 5.84
N THR A 253 14.17 -4.34 4.62
CA THR A 253 13.21 -3.96 3.57
C THR A 253 13.32 -4.79 2.30
N GLY A 254 14.10 -5.88 2.32
CA GLY A 254 14.20 -6.78 1.17
C GLY A 254 14.88 -6.18 -0.07
N ASN A 255 15.56 -5.04 0.06
CA ASN A 255 16.12 -4.33 -1.08
C ASN A 255 17.53 -4.83 -1.47
N VAL A 256 18.13 -5.69 -0.65
CA VAL A 256 19.50 -6.21 -0.89
C VAL A 256 19.56 -7.72 -0.67
N ASP A 257 20.38 -8.37 -1.51
CA ASP A 257 20.74 -9.76 -1.35
C ASP A 257 21.89 -9.95 -0.34
N TYR A 258 22.25 -11.19 -0.07
CA TYR A 258 23.35 -11.52 0.87
C TYR A 258 24.72 -10.97 0.44
N ARG A 259 24.87 -10.59 -0.83
CA ARG A 259 26.09 -9.94 -1.37
C ARG A 259 26.03 -8.43 -1.36
N ASN A 260 24.97 -7.84 -0.82
CA ASN A 260 24.63 -6.40 -0.87
C ASN A 260 24.33 -5.89 -2.29
N HIS A 261 23.94 -6.74 -3.22
CA HIS A 261 23.41 -6.28 -4.49
C HIS A 261 21.94 -5.92 -4.35
N VAL A 262 21.53 -4.94 -5.12
CA VAL A 262 20.11 -4.53 -5.14
C VAL A 262 19.24 -5.61 -5.74
N ILE A 263 18.20 -5.95 -5.03
CA ILE A 263 17.11 -6.76 -5.55
C ILE A 263 16.16 -5.83 -6.32
N SER A 264 16.23 -5.91 -7.64
CA SER A 264 15.39 -5.11 -8.54
C SER A 264 14.00 -5.72 -8.72
N LEU A 265 13.07 -4.97 -9.32
CA LEU A 265 11.77 -5.51 -9.73
C LEU A 265 11.89 -6.76 -10.61
N ASP A 266 12.88 -6.82 -11.51
CA ASP A 266 13.09 -7.99 -12.35
C ASP A 266 13.40 -9.26 -11.56
N HIS A 267 14.10 -9.13 -10.43
CA HIS A 267 14.32 -10.26 -9.54
C HIS A 267 13.02 -10.71 -8.88
N TYR A 268 12.16 -9.76 -8.44
CA TYR A 268 10.87 -10.10 -7.84
C TYR A 268 9.88 -10.71 -8.84
N PHE A 269 9.89 -10.27 -10.08
CA PHE A 269 9.07 -10.85 -11.16
C PHE A 269 9.72 -12.09 -11.81
N GLY A 270 10.95 -12.42 -11.43
CA GLY A 270 11.66 -13.61 -11.89
C GLY A 270 11.28 -14.86 -11.09
N TYR A 271 11.85 -16.00 -11.55
CA TYR A 271 11.62 -17.32 -10.97
C TYR A 271 12.82 -17.84 -10.17
N ARG A 272 13.95 -17.14 -10.20
CA ARG A 272 15.13 -17.52 -9.42
C ARG A 272 14.91 -17.15 -7.96
N PRO A 273 15.10 -18.08 -7.02
CA PRO A 273 14.93 -17.75 -5.60
C PRO A 273 15.73 -16.52 -5.20
N LEU A 274 15.14 -15.72 -4.32
CA LEU A 274 15.78 -14.53 -3.77
C LEU A 274 16.53 -14.92 -2.50
N ASP A 275 17.82 -14.61 -2.46
CA ASP A 275 18.64 -14.78 -1.28
C ASP A 275 18.77 -13.46 -0.54
N PHE A 276 17.82 -13.16 0.33
CA PHE A 276 17.86 -11.95 1.13
C PHE A 276 19.04 -11.93 2.09
N LYS A 277 19.62 -10.77 2.32
CA LYS A 277 20.74 -10.61 3.24
C LYS A 277 20.43 -11.08 4.66
N ASN A 278 19.21 -10.85 5.10
CA ASN A 278 18.76 -11.22 6.44
C ASN A 278 17.27 -11.53 6.42
N GLU A 279 16.90 -12.69 5.88
CA GLU A 279 15.51 -13.08 5.70
C GLU A 279 14.70 -13.06 7.01
N GLU A 280 15.35 -13.51 8.12
CA GLU A 280 14.69 -13.56 9.43
C GLU A 280 14.34 -12.17 9.99
N ASN A 281 15.06 -11.14 9.56
CA ASN A 281 14.85 -9.77 10.05
C ASN A 281 14.05 -8.90 9.08
N LEU A 282 13.63 -9.42 7.93
CA LEU A 282 12.78 -8.69 7.01
C LEU A 282 11.48 -8.28 7.70
N ILE A 283 11.17 -6.99 7.61
CA ILE A 283 9.93 -6.41 8.14
C ILE A 283 8.99 -6.06 6.99
N PHE A 284 9.56 -5.51 5.92
CA PHE A 284 8.82 -5.04 4.76
C PHE A 284 9.51 -5.46 3.47
N ILE A 285 8.72 -5.60 2.42
CA ILE A 285 9.19 -5.59 1.04
C ILE A 285 8.37 -4.53 0.30
N SER A 286 9.04 -3.44 -0.10
CA SER A 286 8.39 -2.34 -0.81
C SER A 286 8.68 -2.39 -2.29
N PHE A 287 7.63 -2.39 -3.09
CA PHE A 287 7.72 -2.34 -4.54
C PHE A 287 7.46 -0.91 -5.04
N PRO A 288 8.19 -0.44 -6.06
CA PRO A 288 7.87 0.79 -6.74
C PRO A 288 6.53 0.61 -7.51
N TYR A 289 5.43 0.85 -6.79
CA TYR A 289 4.06 0.61 -7.27
C TYR A 289 3.72 1.39 -8.53
N ASP A 290 4.29 2.57 -8.71
CA ASP A 290 4.16 3.36 -9.92
C ASP A 290 4.73 2.63 -11.15
N LEU A 291 5.89 1.98 -11.05
CA LEU A 291 6.44 1.16 -12.12
C LEU A 291 5.57 -0.05 -12.42
N ILE A 292 5.06 -0.72 -11.38
CA ILE A 292 4.17 -1.88 -11.57
C ILE A 292 2.89 -1.46 -12.30
N LEU A 293 2.33 -0.29 -11.97
CA LEU A 293 1.09 0.19 -12.58
C LEU A 293 1.24 0.67 -14.02
N TYR A 294 2.33 1.35 -14.33
CA TYR A 294 2.43 2.13 -15.58
C TYR A 294 3.50 1.63 -16.54
N ASP A 295 4.47 0.82 -16.08
CA ASP A 295 5.47 0.25 -16.97
C ASP A 295 4.88 -0.93 -17.76
N LYS A 296 5.03 -0.87 -19.09
CA LYS A 296 4.55 -1.94 -20.01
C LYS A 296 5.14 -3.32 -19.68
N LYS A 297 6.35 -3.35 -19.13
CA LYS A 297 7.06 -4.58 -18.78
C LYS A 297 6.34 -5.37 -17.68
N TYR A 298 5.73 -4.66 -16.72
CA TYR A 298 5.04 -5.26 -15.57
C TYR A 298 3.52 -5.19 -15.67
N GLY A 299 2.99 -4.49 -16.65
CA GLY A 299 1.55 -4.25 -16.81
C GLY A 299 0.69 -5.51 -16.93
N TRP A 300 1.25 -6.61 -17.42
CA TRP A 300 0.56 -7.91 -17.50
C TRP A 300 0.14 -8.42 -16.11
N PHE A 301 0.95 -8.14 -15.10
CA PHE A 301 0.72 -8.59 -13.73
C PHE A 301 -0.49 -7.92 -13.08
N ASN A 302 -0.80 -6.69 -13.51
CA ASN A 302 -1.95 -5.93 -13.02
C ASN A 302 -3.31 -6.53 -13.43
N ASN A 303 -3.32 -7.38 -14.46
CA ASN A 303 -4.53 -7.97 -15.01
C ASN A 303 -4.76 -9.42 -14.54
N LEU A 304 -3.90 -9.95 -13.67
CA LEU A 304 -4.05 -11.29 -13.15
C LEU A 304 -5.27 -11.39 -12.22
N SER A 305 -6.01 -12.47 -12.34
CA SER A 305 -6.95 -12.89 -11.30
C SER A 305 -6.20 -13.40 -10.06
N GLU A 306 -6.88 -13.54 -8.92
CA GLU A 306 -6.29 -14.11 -7.70
C GLU A 306 -5.64 -15.47 -7.97
N LYS A 307 -6.34 -16.36 -8.68
CA LYS A 307 -5.83 -17.69 -9.05
C LYS A 307 -4.56 -17.58 -9.91
N GLN A 308 -4.60 -16.77 -10.96
CA GLN A 308 -3.45 -16.56 -11.84
C GLN A 308 -2.25 -15.95 -11.10
N PHE A 309 -2.49 -15.05 -10.15
CA PHE A 309 -1.45 -14.47 -9.32
C PHE A 309 -0.73 -15.55 -8.50
N VAL A 310 -1.49 -16.40 -7.83
CA VAL A 310 -0.94 -17.50 -7.01
C VAL A 310 -0.18 -18.52 -7.87
N GLU A 311 -0.71 -18.82 -9.08
CA GLU A 311 -0.12 -19.77 -10.03
C GLU A 311 1.04 -19.19 -10.87
N ALA A 312 1.36 -17.90 -10.72
CA ALA A 312 2.38 -17.23 -11.53
C ALA A 312 3.81 -17.65 -11.19
N ASP A 313 4.05 -18.32 -10.06
CA ASP A 313 5.35 -18.82 -9.58
C ASP A 313 6.48 -17.78 -9.57
N THR A 314 6.17 -16.49 -9.66
CA THR A 314 7.15 -15.42 -9.52
C THR A 314 7.52 -15.24 -8.05
N ASN A 315 8.70 -14.72 -7.76
CA ASN A 315 9.11 -14.49 -6.37
C ASN A 315 8.11 -13.62 -5.60
N ILE A 316 7.55 -12.58 -6.24
CA ILE A 316 6.53 -11.73 -5.63
C ILE A 316 5.24 -12.50 -5.33
N SER A 317 4.79 -13.36 -6.25
CA SER A 317 3.58 -14.16 -6.02
C SER A 317 3.79 -15.20 -4.91
N ILE A 318 4.96 -15.83 -4.84
CA ILE A 318 5.30 -16.79 -3.79
C ILE A 318 5.31 -16.13 -2.41
N ILE A 319 6.00 -14.97 -2.29
CA ILE A 319 6.09 -14.22 -1.02
C ILE A 319 4.70 -13.79 -0.54
N VAL A 320 3.94 -13.16 -1.42
CA VAL A 320 2.60 -12.63 -1.09
C VAL A 320 1.63 -13.76 -0.78
N SER A 321 1.65 -14.85 -1.54
CA SER A 321 0.77 -16.01 -1.30
C SER A 321 1.08 -16.67 0.04
N LYS A 322 2.36 -16.82 0.41
CA LYS A 322 2.75 -17.34 1.73
C LYS A 322 2.13 -16.52 2.86
N GLU A 323 2.19 -15.19 2.78
CA GLU A 323 1.60 -14.32 3.80
C GLU A 323 0.06 -14.40 3.81
N ILE A 324 -0.58 -14.44 2.64
CA ILE A 324 -2.04 -14.56 2.54
C ILE A 324 -2.55 -15.90 3.08
N TYR A 325 -1.84 -17.01 2.84
CA TYR A 325 -2.22 -18.31 3.38
C TYR A 325 -2.01 -18.40 4.89
N ASN A 326 -1.05 -17.67 5.45
CA ASN A 326 -0.85 -17.60 6.90
C ASN A 326 -1.95 -16.79 7.63
N ILE A 327 -2.74 -15.99 6.91
CA ILE A 327 -3.88 -15.23 7.47
C ILE A 327 -5.15 -16.09 7.51
N LYS A 328 -5.25 -17.09 6.64
CA LYS A 328 -6.43 -17.99 6.53
C LYS A 328 -6.35 -19.11 7.51
#